data_8a6f335535f20e3372388b77a9d09a09
#
_entry.id   8a6f335535f20e3372388b77a9d09a09
#
_cell.length_a   1.000
_cell.length_b   1.000
_cell.length_c   1.000
_cell.angle_alpha   90.00
_cell.angle_beta   90.00
_cell.angle_gamma   90.00
#
_symmetry.space_group_name_H-M   'P 1'
#
loop_
_entity.id
_entity.type
_entity.pdbx_description
1 polymer ?
#
loop_
_entity_poly.entity_id
_entity_poly.type
_entity_poly.pdbx_seq_one_letter_code
_entity_poly.pdbx_strand_id
1 'polypeptide(L)'
;MLFSIEKFTIFAAEIILFADMNELAVLKNIPVNTAAIASLYPNVKSANRKVANLEKAGRIIRLKRGLYVVSPQESGLLLSLNLIGNMLYGPSYVSMLTALREYGLIPERVDVVQSMTTHLTGSFQNDAGRFEYRHCSKGYYSIGITQREEEGVSYLIATPEKALCDYIISTPHLPLRFLKDTYAFLEEDLRLDMDEFRNMNINIFRQCAAISKKQQAINNIIKILER
;
A
#
# COMPACT_ATOMS: atom_id res chain seq x y z
N MET A 1 -13.99 -54.75 2.81
CA MET A 1 -14.40 -54.09 1.57
C MET A 1 -14.87 -52.63 1.78
N LEU A 2 -15.40 -52.25 2.93
CA LEU A 2 -15.82 -50.87 3.25
C LEU A 2 -14.66 -49.87 3.48
N PHE A 3 -13.51 -50.34 4.00
CA PHE A 3 -12.34 -49.50 4.27
C PHE A 3 -11.64 -48.90 3.00
N SER A 4 -11.91 -49.48 1.84
CA SER A 4 -11.33 -49.03 0.56
C SER A 4 -12.08 -47.87 -0.07
N ILE A 5 -13.39 -47.79 0.16
CA ILE A 5 -14.26 -46.77 -0.45
C ILE A 5 -14.10 -45.41 0.26
N GLU A 6 -14.01 -45.40 1.59
CA GLU A 6 -13.77 -44.18 2.37
C GLU A 6 -12.41 -43.53 2.05
N LYS A 7 -11.34 -44.34 1.94
CA LYS A 7 -10.02 -43.84 1.54
C LYS A 7 -10.03 -43.28 0.12
N PHE A 8 -10.79 -43.88 -0.82
CA PHE A 8 -10.90 -43.38 -2.18
C PHE A 8 -11.69 -42.05 -2.25
N THR A 9 -12.72 -41.93 -1.37
CA THR A 9 -13.54 -40.69 -1.31
C THR A 9 -12.76 -39.55 -0.67
N ILE A 10 -11.96 -39.83 0.37
CA ILE A 10 -11.08 -38.85 1.00
C ILE A 10 -9.97 -38.40 0.02
N PHE A 11 -9.33 -39.35 -0.68
CA PHE A 11 -8.28 -39.07 -1.66
C PHE A 11 -8.82 -38.31 -2.90
N ALA A 12 -10.03 -38.65 -3.36
CA ALA A 12 -10.69 -37.91 -4.43
C ALA A 12 -11.11 -36.48 -3.98
N ALA A 13 -11.55 -36.32 -2.73
CA ALA A 13 -11.85 -35.01 -2.16
C ALA A 13 -10.58 -34.17 -1.98
N GLU A 14 -9.47 -34.78 -1.57
CA GLU A 14 -8.15 -34.10 -1.49
C GLU A 14 -7.63 -33.71 -2.87
N ILE A 15 -7.72 -34.56 -3.89
CA ILE A 15 -7.32 -34.26 -5.27
C ILE A 15 -8.19 -33.13 -5.85
N ILE A 16 -9.49 -33.13 -5.59
CA ILE A 16 -10.39 -32.06 -6.02
C ILE A 16 -10.07 -30.76 -5.28
N LEU A 17 -9.74 -30.84 -4.00
CA LEU A 17 -9.31 -29.69 -3.19
C LEU A 17 -7.95 -29.14 -3.69
N PHE A 18 -7.00 -30.00 -4.03
CA PHE A 18 -5.69 -29.61 -4.61
C PHE A 18 -5.84 -29.04 -6.01
N ALA A 19 -6.70 -29.57 -6.86
CA ALA A 19 -6.96 -29.03 -8.19
C ALA A 19 -7.64 -27.65 -8.11
N ASP A 20 -8.58 -27.46 -7.18
CA ASP A 20 -9.27 -26.17 -6.95
C ASP A 20 -8.35 -25.15 -6.27
N MET A 21 -7.37 -25.59 -5.45
CA MET A 21 -6.33 -24.73 -4.85
C MET A 21 -5.38 -24.12 -5.89
N ASN A 22 -5.13 -24.81 -7.01
CA ASN A 22 -4.17 -24.34 -8.01
C ASN A 22 -4.75 -23.25 -8.93
N GLU A 23 -6.07 -23.16 -9.11
CA GLU A 23 -6.70 -22.17 -9.98
C GLU A 23 -6.53 -20.73 -9.47
N LEU A 24 -6.72 -20.50 -8.17
CA LEU A 24 -6.56 -19.15 -7.57
C LEU A 24 -5.09 -18.76 -7.42
N ALA A 25 -4.18 -19.72 -7.27
CA ALA A 25 -2.75 -19.45 -7.08
C ALA A 25 -2.13 -18.68 -8.26
N VAL A 26 -2.68 -18.80 -9.48
CA VAL A 26 -2.23 -18.03 -10.66
C VAL A 26 -2.40 -16.53 -10.48
N LEU A 27 -3.36 -16.08 -9.66
CA LEU A 27 -3.59 -14.67 -9.35
C LEU A 27 -2.59 -14.13 -8.31
N LYS A 28 -1.82 -15.01 -7.66
CA LYS A 28 -0.85 -14.65 -6.62
C LYS A 28 -1.48 -13.76 -5.53
N ASN A 29 -0.74 -12.78 -5.05
CA ASN A 29 -1.17 -11.77 -4.08
C ASN A 29 -1.57 -10.42 -4.73
N ILE A 30 -1.92 -10.45 -6.03
CA ILE A 30 -2.30 -9.25 -6.78
C ILE A 30 -3.80 -8.99 -6.61
N PRO A 31 -4.23 -7.77 -6.24
CA PRO A 31 -5.63 -7.43 -6.21
C PRO A 31 -6.30 -7.54 -7.59
N VAL A 32 -7.41 -8.26 -7.65
CA VAL A 32 -8.14 -8.54 -8.91
C VAL A 32 -9.62 -8.23 -8.78
N ASN A 33 -10.27 -7.95 -9.91
CA ASN A 33 -11.69 -7.73 -9.95
C ASN A 33 -12.50 -9.05 -10.03
N THR A 34 -13.81 -8.94 -9.82
CA THR A 34 -14.74 -10.09 -9.92
C THR A 34 -14.63 -10.84 -11.24
N ALA A 35 -14.41 -10.13 -12.36
CA ALA A 35 -14.32 -10.74 -13.68
C ALA A 35 -13.07 -11.61 -13.84
N ALA A 36 -11.93 -11.17 -13.30
CA ALA A 36 -10.68 -11.94 -13.33
C ALA A 36 -10.83 -13.25 -12.51
N ILE A 37 -11.47 -13.21 -11.35
CA ILE A 37 -11.75 -14.44 -10.59
C ILE A 37 -12.73 -15.34 -11.37
N ALA A 38 -13.78 -14.76 -11.95
CA ALA A 38 -14.79 -15.50 -12.70
C ALA A 38 -14.22 -16.23 -13.92
N SER A 39 -13.21 -15.64 -14.59
CA SER A 39 -12.58 -16.25 -15.76
C SER A 39 -11.85 -17.56 -15.48
N LEU A 40 -11.48 -17.80 -14.22
CA LEU A 40 -10.89 -19.08 -13.78
C LEU A 40 -11.95 -20.21 -13.69
N TYR A 41 -13.23 -19.89 -13.70
CA TYR A 41 -14.33 -20.82 -13.52
C TYR A 41 -15.36 -20.73 -14.68
N PRO A 42 -14.98 -21.05 -15.94
CA PRO A 42 -15.83 -20.84 -17.12
C PRO A 42 -17.13 -21.64 -17.09
N ASN A 43 -17.15 -22.78 -16.40
CA ASN A 43 -18.29 -23.71 -16.35
C ASN A 43 -19.30 -23.39 -15.24
N VAL A 44 -19.09 -22.29 -14.48
CA VAL A 44 -19.97 -21.94 -13.36
C VAL A 44 -21.15 -21.10 -13.83
N LYS A 45 -22.38 -21.54 -13.53
CA LYS A 45 -23.62 -20.84 -13.92
C LYS A 45 -23.75 -19.40 -13.39
N SER A 46 -23.10 -19.08 -12.26
CA SER A 46 -23.13 -17.75 -11.63
C SER A 46 -21.77 -17.39 -11.04
N ALA A 47 -21.05 -16.51 -11.74
CA ALA A 47 -19.76 -15.98 -11.31
C ALA A 47 -19.82 -15.29 -9.94
N ASN A 48 -20.84 -14.45 -9.72
CA ASN A 48 -21.01 -13.75 -8.44
C ASN A 48 -21.23 -14.71 -7.27
N ARG A 49 -21.98 -15.81 -7.49
CA ARG A 49 -22.18 -16.83 -6.44
C ARG A 49 -20.89 -17.59 -6.14
N LYS A 50 -20.08 -17.91 -7.17
CA LYS A 50 -18.75 -18.55 -6.96
C LYS A 50 -17.84 -17.63 -6.14
N VAL A 51 -17.73 -16.36 -6.52
CA VAL A 51 -16.90 -15.36 -5.78
C VAL A 51 -17.38 -15.22 -4.34
N ALA A 52 -18.68 -15.12 -4.09
CA ALA A 52 -19.21 -15.06 -2.72
C ALA A 52 -18.90 -16.31 -1.90
N ASN A 53 -18.92 -17.50 -2.52
CA ASN A 53 -18.54 -18.74 -1.85
C ASN A 53 -17.05 -18.81 -1.53
N LEU A 54 -16.18 -18.32 -2.43
CA LEU A 54 -14.74 -18.24 -2.20
C LEU A 54 -14.40 -17.28 -1.06
N GLU A 55 -15.08 -16.12 -1.02
CA GLU A 55 -14.96 -15.15 0.08
C GLU A 55 -15.40 -15.76 1.41
N LYS A 56 -16.59 -16.40 1.44
CA LYS A 56 -17.12 -17.06 2.64
C LYS A 56 -16.21 -18.20 3.13
N ALA A 57 -15.52 -18.89 2.22
CA ALA A 57 -14.56 -19.94 2.53
C ALA A 57 -13.18 -19.40 2.95
N GLY A 58 -12.97 -18.07 2.96
CA GLY A 58 -11.70 -17.43 3.31
C GLY A 58 -10.59 -17.63 2.27
N ARG A 59 -10.92 -18.10 1.06
CA ARG A 59 -9.96 -18.31 -0.04
C ARG A 59 -9.56 -16.99 -0.72
N ILE A 60 -10.44 -16.00 -0.69
CA ILE A 60 -10.19 -14.62 -1.15
C ILE A 60 -10.64 -13.63 -0.08
N ILE A 61 -9.95 -12.50 0.00
CA ILE A 61 -10.25 -11.39 0.90
C ILE A 61 -10.86 -10.26 0.07
N ARG A 62 -12.01 -9.75 0.50
CA ARG A 62 -12.62 -8.58 -0.12
C ARG A 62 -11.92 -7.30 0.33
N LEU A 63 -11.36 -6.56 -0.62
CA LEU A 63 -10.74 -5.25 -0.37
C LEU A 63 -11.78 -4.12 -0.40
N LYS A 64 -12.66 -4.16 -1.42
CA LYS A 64 -13.88 -3.34 -1.57
C LYS A 64 -14.85 -4.06 -2.50
N ARG A 65 -16.02 -3.47 -2.76
CA ARG A 65 -16.99 -4.03 -3.72
C ARG A 65 -16.32 -4.24 -5.07
N GLY A 66 -16.28 -5.50 -5.52
CA GLY A 66 -15.74 -5.89 -6.82
C GLY A 66 -14.22 -5.97 -6.93
N LEU A 67 -13.48 -5.80 -5.83
CA LEU A 67 -12.02 -5.95 -5.77
C LEU A 67 -11.65 -6.90 -4.64
N TYR A 68 -10.82 -7.90 -4.94
CA TYR A 68 -10.43 -8.98 -4.05
C TYR A 68 -8.94 -9.27 -4.18
N VAL A 69 -8.37 -9.95 -3.20
CA VAL A 69 -7.04 -10.55 -3.25
C VAL A 69 -7.12 -11.99 -2.77
N VAL A 70 -6.30 -12.86 -3.32
CA VAL A 70 -6.22 -14.26 -2.87
C VAL A 70 -5.62 -14.28 -1.45
N SER A 71 -6.19 -15.11 -0.57
CA SER A 71 -5.70 -15.19 0.81
C SER A 71 -4.28 -15.78 0.87
N PRO A 72 -3.47 -15.40 1.87
CA PRO A 72 -2.13 -15.99 2.06
C PRO A 72 -2.14 -17.52 2.20
N GLN A 73 -3.18 -18.07 2.82
CA GLN A 73 -3.34 -19.51 2.97
C GLN A 73 -3.53 -20.22 1.63
N GLU A 74 -4.15 -19.56 0.67
CA GLU A 74 -4.44 -20.09 -0.65
C GLU A 74 -3.27 -19.88 -1.63
N SER A 75 -2.69 -18.67 -1.63
CA SER A 75 -1.60 -18.30 -2.55
C SER A 75 -0.22 -18.75 -2.08
N GLY A 76 -0.04 -19.01 -0.78
CA GLY A 76 1.27 -19.21 -0.17
C GLY A 76 2.14 -17.94 -0.09
N LEU A 77 1.60 -16.78 -0.47
CA LEU A 77 2.31 -15.50 -0.50
C LEU A 77 1.74 -14.52 0.52
N LEU A 78 2.59 -13.71 1.13
CA LEU A 78 2.15 -12.62 1.99
C LEU A 78 1.44 -11.53 1.17
N LEU A 79 0.52 -10.81 1.81
CA LEU A 79 -0.15 -9.68 1.18
C LEU A 79 0.81 -8.49 1.12
N SER A 80 1.00 -7.93 -0.06
CA SER A 80 1.62 -6.60 -0.20
C SER A 80 0.58 -5.52 0.08
N LEU A 81 0.59 -5.00 1.33
CA LEU A 81 -0.35 -3.94 1.73
C LEU A 81 -0.12 -2.66 0.92
N ASN A 82 1.12 -2.40 0.51
CA ASN A 82 1.49 -1.25 -0.31
C ASN A 82 0.88 -1.34 -1.72
N LEU A 83 0.94 -2.51 -2.37
CA LEU A 83 0.26 -2.74 -3.64
C LEU A 83 -1.27 -2.63 -3.49
N ILE A 84 -1.83 -3.24 -2.43
CA ILE A 84 -3.26 -3.13 -2.13
C ILE A 84 -3.66 -1.65 -1.98
N GLY A 85 -2.86 -0.85 -1.26
CA GLY A 85 -3.07 0.58 -1.11
C GLY A 85 -3.14 1.31 -2.45
N ASN A 86 -2.22 1.01 -3.38
CA ASN A 86 -2.24 1.61 -4.72
C ASN A 86 -3.50 1.24 -5.53
N MET A 87 -3.95 -0.01 -5.45
CA MET A 87 -5.07 -0.51 -6.26
C MET A 87 -6.45 -0.24 -5.65
N LEU A 88 -6.51 -0.09 -4.34
CA LEU A 88 -7.77 0.11 -3.62
C LEU A 88 -8.40 1.47 -3.94
N TYR A 89 -7.61 2.53 -4.09
CA TYR A 89 -8.08 3.89 -4.39
C TYR A 89 -7.12 4.63 -5.33
N GLY A 90 -6.87 4.06 -6.51
CA GLY A 90 -5.99 4.64 -7.55
C GLY A 90 -6.67 5.74 -8.36
N PRO A 91 -5.89 6.71 -8.93
CA PRO A 91 -4.43 6.74 -8.82
C PRO A 91 -3.95 7.20 -7.45
N SER A 92 -3.01 6.45 -6.88
CA SER A 92 -2.39 6.75 -5.59
C SER A 92 -0.96 6.20 -5.51
N TYR A 93 -0.16 6.71 -4.61
CA TYR A 93 1.15 6.18 -4.25
C TYR A 93 1.32 6.16 -2.73
N VAL A 94 2.03 5.15 -2.22
CA VAL A 94 2.37 5.03 -0.80
C VAL A 94 3.28 6.19 -0.40
N SER A 95 3.04 6.82 0.75
CA SER A 95 3.76 8.02 1.15
C SER A 95 3.78 8.22 2.67
N MET A 96 4.16 9.43 3.10
CA MET A 96 4.17 9.88 4.49
C MET A 96 4.97 8.91 5.39
N LEU A 97 4.48 8.63 6.60
CA LEU A 97 5.19 7.76 7.55
C LEU A 97 5.34 6.33 7.04
N THR A 98 4.38 5.81 6.25
CA THR A 98 4.51 4.49 5.64
C THR A 98 5.73 4.42 4.73
N ALA A 99 5.91 5.38 3.84
CA ALA A 99 7.07 5.41 2.94
C ALA A 99 8.38 5.66 3.71
N LEU A 100 8.41 6.58 4.67
CA LEU A 100 9.59 6.82 5.50
C LEU A 100 10.02 5.55 6.27
N ARG A 101 9.05 4.79 6.77
CA ARG A 101 9.30 3.49 7.42
C ARG A 101 9.84 2.46 6.44
N GLU A 102 9.26 2.35 5.23
CA GLU A 102 9.72 1.43 4.18
C GLU A 102 11.18 1.68 3.77
N TYR A 103 11.64 2.92 3.84
CA TYR A 103 13.05 3.30 3.63
C TYR A 103 13.92 3.14 4.88
N GLY A 104 13.36 2.74 6.02
CA GLY A 104 14.08 2.61 7.28
C GLY A 104 14.48 3.93 7.94
N LEU A 105 13.90 5.05 7.51
CA LEU A 105 14.24 6.40 7.94
C LEU A 105 13.66 6.79 9.30
N ILE A 106 12.64 6.10 9.76
CA ILE A 106 12.00 6.30 11.06
C ILE A 106 11.86 4.96 11.79
N PRO A 107 12.02 4.91 13.12
CA PRO A 107 11.89 3.67 13.89
C PRO A 107 10.43 3.29 14.18
N GLU A 108 9.49 4.21 14.07
CA GLU A 108 8.08 4.01 14.44
C GLU A 108 7.41 2.94 13.59
N ARG A 109 6.60 2.09 14.26
CA ARG A 109 5.71 1.17 13.57
C ARG A 109 4.51 1.95 13.00
N VAL A 110 4.21 1.71 11.74
CA VAL A 110 3.07 2.32 11.04
C VAL A 110 2.06 1.23 10.69
N ASP A 111 0.92 1.21 11.39
CA ASP A 111 -0.12 0.17 11.23
C ASP A 111 -1.16 0.51 10.16
N VAL A 112 -1.01 1.65 9.49
CA VAL A 112 -1.92 2.16 8.45
C VAL A 112 -1.10 2.44 7.19
N VAL A 113 -1.54 1.93 6.05
CA VAL A 113 -0.94 2.33 4.77
C VAL A 113 -1.41 3.73 4.40
N GLN A 114 -0.50 4.68 4.45
CA GLN A 114 -0.74 6.07 4.10
C GLN A 114 -0.36 6.33 2.65
N SER A 115 -1.25 6.95 1.90
CA SER A 115 -1.07 7.22 0.47
C SER A 115 -1.53 8.62 0.10
N MET A 116 -0.93 9.16 -0.97
CA MET A 116 -1.41 10.37 -1.63
C MET A 116 -2.22 10.00 -2.87
N THR A 117 -3.24 10.78 -3.18
CA THR A 117 -4.13 10.56 -4.33
C THR A 117 -4.60 11.88 -4.94
N THR A 118 -4.96 11.85 -6.21
CA THR A 118 -5.65 12.98 -6.87
C THR A 118 -7.16 12.98 -6.62
N HIS A 119 -7.71 11.94 -6.01
CA HIS A 119 -9.09 11.87 -5.53
C HIS A 119 -9.28 12.58 -4.19
N LEU A 120 -10.50 12.62 -3.70
CA LEU A 120 -10.81 13.17 -2.38
C LEU A 120 -10.11 12.38 -1.27
N THR A 121 -9.77 13.07 -0.19
CA THR A 121 -9.28 12.42 1.04
C THR A 121 -10.30 11.39 1.53
N GLY A 122 -9.82 10.20 1.92
CA GLY A 122 -10.68 9.10 2.35
C GLY A 122 -9.90 8.03 3.09
N SER A 123 -10.62 7.04 3.59
CA SER A 123 -10.04 5.89 4.26
C SER A 123 -10.82 4.62 3.96
N PHE A 124 -10.14 3.48 4.02
CA PHE A 124 -10.73 2.16 3.89
C PHE A 124 -10.20 1.28 5.02
N GLN A 125 -11.07 0.42 5.52
CA GLN A 125 -10.72 -0.64 6.45
C GLN A 125 -11.37 -1.93 5.98
N ASN A 126 -10.59 -3.00 5.90
CA ASN A 126 -11.02 -4.33 5.50
C ASN A 126 -10.15 -5.37 6.20
N ASP A 127 -10.36 -6.66 5.90
CA ASP A 127 -9.64 -7.76 6.54
C ASP A 127 -8.13 -7.82 6.17
N ALA A 128 -7.69 -7.10 5.13
CA ALA A 128 -6.27 -6.96 4.81
C ALA A 128 -5.59 -5.89 5.68
N GLY A 129 -6.29 -4.82 6.07
CA GLY A 129 -5.70 -3.73 6.86
C GLY A 129 -6.46 -2.41 6.78
N ARG A 130 -5.76 -1.35 7.22
CA ARG A 130 -6.25 0.03 7.19
C ARG A 130 -5.46 0.85 6.18
N PHE A 131 -6.17 1.68 5.40
CA PHE A 131 -5.63 2.48 4.31
C PHE A 131 -6.16 3.91 4.41
N GLU A 132 -5.27 4.88 4.39
CA GLU A 132 -5.60 6.30 4.42
C GLU A 132 -5.07 7.00 3.19
N TYR A 133 -5.89 7.88 2.61
CA TYR A 133 -5.55 8.64 1.41
C TYR A 133 -5.71 10.12 1.67
N ARG A 134 -4.69 10.90 1.33
CA ARG A 134 -4.69 12.35 1.38
C ARG A 134 -4.71 12.93 -0.04
N HIS A 135 -5.57 13.92 -0.23
CA HIS A 135 -5.67 14.59 -1.53
C HIS A 135 -4.45 15.44 -1.83
N CYS A 136 -3.98 15.39 -3.09
CA CYS A 136 -3.04 16.35 -3.64
C CYS A 136 -3.44 16.77 -5.06
N SER A 137 -2.97 17.96 -5.48
CA SER A 137 -3.21 18.43 -6.85
C SER A 137 -2.44 17.60 -7.87
N LYS A 138 -2.94 17.53 -9.11
CA LYS A 138 -2.29 16.77 -10.19
C LYS A 138 -0.84 17.20 -10.44
N GLY A 139 -0.55 18.50 -10.39
CA GLY A 139 0.82 19.01 -10.60
C GLY A 139 1.77 18.62 -9.46
N TYR A 140 1.26 18.49 -8.23
CA TYR A 140 2.03 18.02 -7.09
C TYR A 140 2.20 16.49 -7.08
N TYR A 141 1.21 15.75 -7.59
CA TYR A 141 1.18 14.29 -7.60
C TYR A 141 2.42 13.68 -8.27
N SER A 142 2.83 14.22 -9.41
CA SER A 142 3.90 13.64 -10.24
C SER A 142 5.33 13.84 -9.72
N ILE A 143 5.54 14.65 -8.68
CA ILE A 143 6.87 14.92 -8.12
C ILE A 143 7.33 13.74 -7.28
N GLY A 144 8.57 13.28 -7.46
CA GLY A 144 9.24 12.36 -6.55
C GLY A 144 8.50 11.03 -6.30
N ILE A 145 7.87 10.46 -7.32
CA ILE A 145 7.29 9.11 -7.28
C ILE A 145 8.26 8.14 -7.93
N THR A 146 8.40 6.98 -7.33
CA THR A 146 9.19 5.86 -7.86
C THR A 146 8.39 4.56 -7.77
N GLN A 147 8.88 3.52 -8.40
CA GLN A 147 8.37 2.16 -8.29
C GLN A 147 9.29 1.37 -7.37
N ARG A 148 8.71 0.59 -6.48
CA ARG A 148 9.42 -0.37 -5.64
C ARG A 148 8.89 -1.76 -5.91
N GLU A 149 9.78 -2.73 -5.92
CA GLU A 149 9.45 -4.14 -6.04
C GLU A 149 9.58 -4.81 -4.67
N GLU A 150 8.60 -5.64 -4.31
CA GLU A 150 8.56 -6.41 -3.08
C GLU A 150 7.91 -7.77 -3.37
N GLU A 151 8.60 -8.86 -3.08
CA GLU A 151 8.10 -10.24 -3.26
C GLU A 151 7.48 -10.51 -4.65
N GLY A 152 8.07 -9.95 -5.72
CA GLY A 152 7.64 -10.16 -7.10
C GLY A 152 6.41 -9.35 -7.52
N VAL A 153 6.00 -8.37 -6.72
CA VAL A 153 5.00 -7.36 -7.09
C VAL A 153 5.58 -5.96 -7.02
N SER A 154 5.04 -5.05 -7.83
CA SER A 154 5.52 -3.67 -7.89
C SER A 154 4.41 -2.70 -7.49
N TYR A 155 4.79 -1.67 -6.74
CA TYR A 155 3.88 -0.60 -6.33
C TYR A 155 4.54 0.78 -6.43
N LEU A 156 3.73 1.82 -6.51
CA LEU A 156 4.18 3.21 -6.52
C LEU A 156 4.37 3.72 -5.10
N ILE A 157 5.51 4.36 -4.86
CA ILE A 157 5.88 4.92 -3.57
C ILE A 157 6.54 6.30 -3.76
N ALA A 158 6.33 7.21 -2.82
CA ALA A 158 7.09 8.46 -2.76
C ALA A 158 8.57 8.20 -2.50
N THR A 159 9.46 8.99 -3.10
CA THR A 159 10.86 9.04 -2.63
C THR A 159 10.91 9.55 -1.18
N PRO A 160 12.01 9.35 -0.43
CA PRO A 160 12.14 9.84 0.94
C PRO A 160 11.80 11.31 1.11
N GLU A 161 12.32 12.15 0.24
CA GLU A 161 12.08 13.60 0.23
C GLU A 161 10.62 13.94 0.02
N LYS A 162 10.01 13.25 -0.96
CA LYS A 162 8.60 13.43 -1.27
C LYS A 162 7.71 12.96 -0.13
N ALA A 163 8.02 11.82 0.50
CA ALA A 163 7.29 11.28 1.63
C ALA A 163 7.29 12.25 2.82
N LEU A 164 8.45 12.88 3.10
CA LEU A 164 8.59 13.88 4.14
C LEU A 164 7.77 15.14 3.82
N CYS A 165 7.83 15.64 2.57
CA CYS A 165 7.00 16.74 2.12
C CYS A 165 5.50 16.42 2.25
N ASP A 166 5.07 15.24 1.85
CA ASP A 166 3.67 14.80 1.92
C ASP A 166 3.18 14.72 3.36
N TYR A 167 4.02 14.23 4.27
CA TYR A 167 3.71 14.20 5.69
C TYR A 167 3.52 15.62 6.25
N ILE A 168 4.43 16.53 5.96
CA ILE A 168 4.35 17.93 6.39
C ILE A 168 3.08 18.59 5.85
N ILE A 169 2.79 18.44 4.56
CA ILE A 169 1.65 19.09 3.90
C ILE A 169 0.32 18.55 4.46
N SER A 170 0.25 17.24 4.72
CA SER A 170 -0.97 16.55 5.13
C SER A 170 -1.26 16.66 6.62
N THR A 171 -0.25 16.97 7.45
CA THR A 171 -0.38 17.06 8.90
C THR A 171 -0.64 18.50 9.32
N PRO A 172 -1.81 18.84 9.90
CA PRO A 172 -2.08 20.19 10.39
C PRO A 172 -1.22 20.52 11.61
N HIS A 173 -1.04 21.81 11.86
CA HIS A 173 -0.45 22.37 13.09
C HIS A 173 0.97 21.89 13.45
N LEU A 174 1.78 21.44 12.49
CA LEU A 174 3.20 21.15 12.76
C LEU A 174 3.95 22.44 13.12
N PRO A 175 4.85 22.43 14.12
CA PRO A 175 5.58 23.59 14.61
C PRO A 175 6.80 23.95 13.71
N LEU A 176 6.62 24.08 12.40
CA LEU A 176 7.70 24.22 11.42
C LEU A 176 7.89 25.67 10.95
N ARG A 177 7.56 26.65 11.81
CA ARG A 177 7.70 28.07 11.47
C ARG A 177 9.15 28.54 11.47
N PHE A 178 9.95 28.09 12.43
CA PHE A 178 11.35 28.47 12.58
C PHE A 178 12.27 27.29 12.30
N LEU A 179 13.50 27.60 11.91
CA LEU A 179 14.51 26.60 11.54
C LEU A 179 14.85 25.65 12.70
N LYS A 180 14.97 26.21 13.93
CA LYS A 180 15.25 25.40 15.13
C LYS A 180 14.13 24.40 15.41
N ASP A 181 12.87 24.85 15.30
CA ASP A 181 11.73 23.96 15.55
C ASP A 181 11.61 22.90 14.47
N THR A 182 11.94 23.24 13.21
CA THR A 182 11.97 22.28 12.11
C THR A 182 13.06 21.20 12.35
N TYR A 183 14.23 21.60 12.82
CA TYR A 183 15.30 20.66 13.15
C TYR A 183 14.90 19.71 14.29
N ALA A 184 14.38 20.26 15.40
CA ALA A 184 13.88 19.48 16.53
C ALA A 184 12.76 18.50 16.12
N PHE A 185 11.84 18.95 15.27
CA PHE A 185 10.79 18.08 14.71
C PHE A 185 11.36 16.89 13.94
N LEU A 186 12.38 17.10 13.09
CA LEU A 186 13.00 16.01 12.32
C LEU A 186 13.74 15.03 13.23
N GLU A 187 14.54 15.53 14.16
CA GLU A 187 15.44 14.74 15.00
C GLU A 187 14.71 14.11 16.20
N GLU A 188 13.86 14.88 16.90
CA GLU A 188 13.25 14.46 18.17
C GLU A 188 11.84 13.86 17.96
N ASP A 189 10.96 14.54 17.21
CA ASP A 189 9.57 14.11 17.03
C ASP A 189 9.43 12.97 16.02
N LEU A 190 10.03 13.13 14.83
CA LEU A 190 10.05 12.09 13.80
C LEU A 190 11.13 11.03 14.04
N ARG A 191 12.14 11.36 14.83
CA ARG A 191 13.32 10.52 15.03
C ARG A 191 13.91 10.02 13.71
N LEU A 192 13.95 10.98 12.74
CA LEU A 192 14.42 10.73 11.39
C LEU A 192 15.92 10.39 11.44
N ASP A 193 16.36 9.43 10.65
CA ASP A 193 17.78 9.16 10.44
C ASP A 193 18.42 10.40 9.79
N MET A 194 19.15 11.16 10.60
CA MET A 194 19.72 12.44 10.18
C MET A 194 20.93 12.27 9.25
N ASP A 195 21.59 11.11 9.24
CA ASP A 195 22.68 10.83 8.32
C ASP A 195 22.12 10.54 6.92
N GLU A 196 21.09 9.74 6.82
CA GLU A 196 20.34 9.52 5.57
C GLU A 196 19.63 10.79 5.11
N PHE A 197 19.09 11.61 6.03
CA PHE A 197 18.48 12.88 5.71
C PHE A 197 19.45 13.83 4.98
N ARG A 198 20.72 13.91 5.41
CA ARG A 198 21.74 14.76 4.77
C ARG A 198 22.04 14.36 3.32
N ASN A 199 21.77 13.11 2.95
CA ASN A 199 21.99 12.58 1.61
C ASN A 199 20.78 12.79 0.67
N MET A 200 19.68 13.35 1.17
CA MET A 200 18.44 13.54 0.40
C MET A 200 18.61 14.54 -0.76
N ASN A 201 17.86 14.31 -1.84
CA ASN A 201 17.87 15.16 -3.03
C ASN A 201 17.11 16.47 -2.81
N ILE A 202 17.84 17.55 -2.58
CA ILE A 202 17.30 18.90 -2.33
C ILE A 202 16.37 19.41 -3.45
N ASN A 203 16.55 18.96 -4.70
CA ASN A 203 15.74 19.42 -5.83
C ASN A 203 14.29 18.92 -5.72
N ILE A 204 14.04 17.77 -5.13
CA ILE A 204 12.68 17.28 -4.88
C ILE A 204 11.98 18.20 -3.86
N PHE A 205 12.66 18.59 -2.79
CA PHE A 205 12.14 19.57 -1.83
C PHE A 205 11.81 20.91 -2.50
N ARG A 206 12.69 21.41 -3.36
CA ARG A 206 12.47 22.68 -4.11
C ARG A 206 11.23 22.58 -5.00
N GLN A 207 11.04 21.46 -5.73
CA GLN A 207 9.85 21.25 -6.55
C GLN A 207 8.58 21.18 -5.69
N CYS A 208 8.61 20.48 -4.56
CA CYS A 208 7.48 20.40 -3.64
C CYS A 208 7.16 21.80 -3.05
N ALA A 209 8.17 22.57 -2.64
CA ALA A 209 8.00 23.90 -2.08
C ALA A 209 7.33 24.87 -3.06
N ALA A 210 7.68 24.79 -4.35
CA ALA A 210 7.15 25.69 -5.38
C ALA A 210 5.62 25.60 -5.55
N ILE A 211 5.01 24.45 -5.23
CA ILE A 211 3.57 24.20 -5.42
C ILE A 211 2.82 24.11 -4.08
N SER A 212 3.53 23.92 -2.98
CA SER A 212 2.95 23.66 -1.67
C SER A 212 2.42 24.94 -0.99
N LYS A 213 1.26 24.80 -0.32
CA LYS A 213 0.77 25.83 0.61
C LYS A 213 1.62 25.95 1.88
N LYS A 214 2.47 24.97 2.19
CA LYS A 214 3.40 24.97 3.33
C LYS A 214 4.85 25.24 2.90
N GLN A 215 5.02 26.09 1.91
CA GLN A 215 6.31 26.45 1.34
C GLN A 215 7.36 26.82 2.40
N GLN A 216 6.98 27.62 3.43
CA GLN A 216 7.91 28.03 4.49
C GLN A 216 8.49 26.84 5.25
N ALA A 217 7.68 25.86 5.60
CA ALA A 217 8.12 24.65 6.32
C ALA A 217 9.12 23.85 5.47
N ILE A 218 8.82 23.64 4.18
CA ILE A 218 9.72 22.92 3.27
C ILE A 218 11.00 23.72 3.02
N ASN A 219 10.94 25.03 2.91
CA ASN A 219 12.13 25.89 2.78
C ASN A 219 13.03 25.83 4.01
N ASN A 220 12.49 25.61 5.21
CA ASN A 220 13.30 25.39 6.40
C ASN A 220 14.07 24.06 6.31
N ILE A 221 13.47 23.01 5.75
CA ILE A 221 14.18 21.74 5.48
C ILE A 221 15.32 21.96 4.49
N ILE A 222 15.06 22.67 3.39
CA ILE A 222 16.09 23.01 2.40
C ILE A 222 17.28 23.73 3.08
N LYS A 223 17.00 24.72 3.92
CA LYS A 223 18.05 25.45 4.67
C LYS A 223 18.83 24.58 5.66
N ILE A 224 18.22 23.52 6.20
CA ILE A 224 18.92 22.58 7.06
C ILE A 224 19.87 21.69 6.23
N LEU A 225 19.44 21.26 5.04
CA LEU A 225 20.24 20.45 4.11
C LEU A 225 21.40 21.23 3.47
N GLU A 226 21.29 22.56 3.35
CA GLU A 226 22.34 23.43 2.79
C GLU A 226 23.45 23.80 3.80
N ARG A 227 23.34 23.34 5.04
CA ARG A 227 24.32 23.60 6.11
C ARG A 227 25.33 22.48 6.26
#